data_324bf0509240421a196f05cf54eb1a0b
#
_entry.id   324bf0509240421a196f05cf54eb1a0b
#
_cell.length_a   1.000
_cell.length_b   1.000
_cell.length_c   1.000
_cell.angle_alpha   90.00
_cell.angle_beta   90.00
_cell.angle_gamma   90.00
#
_symmetry.space_group_name_H-M   'P 1'
#
loop_
_entity.id
_entity.type
_entity.pdbx_description
1 polymer ?
#
loop_
_entity_poly.entity_id
_entity_poly.type
_entity_poly.pdbx_seq_one_letter_code
_entity_poly.pdbx_strand_id
1 'polypeptide(L)'
;ADWMINRSANKEASESESQASRSLTPPWTRERIKVNSIGLIFFVLLIISVLVPDIATSRIVDGSQKLPSFIARLTPNDWSWFTDRLFSDMIDTIAIGFAATGIALLFAIPFSFLAASNTAPGRFVYLISRLFMLLVRCVPELVVAVIFVAAIGPGPRTGTLALAIGMFGFITKLFADSIEEARQGIRDGVNSTGANRLQESVTGVLPQVAPSMVSHSLYLLDVAIRSSTILGIVGGGGIGFLLMSAA
;
A
#
# COMPACT_ATOMS: atom_id res chain seq x y z
N ALA A 1 -58.28 7.10 51.01
CA ALA A 1 -57.59 8.17 50.21
C ALA A 1 -56.08 8.23 50.55
N ASP A 2 -55.70 8.05 51.84
CA ASP A 2 -54.28 8.19 52.27
C ASP A 2 -53.30 7.10 51.73
N TRP A 3 -53.79 5.94 51.34
CA TRP A 3 -52.96 4.84 50.81
C TRP A 3 -52.48 5.16 49.39
N MET A 4 -53.22 5.85 48.56
CA MET A 4 -52.80 6.24 47.19
C MET A 4 -51.75 7.38 47.24
N ILE A 5 -51.91 8.29 48.12
CA ILE A 5 -50.95 9.42 48.30
C ILE A 5 -49.60 8.92 48.81
N ASN A 6 -49.61 7.95 49.76
CA ASN A 6 -48.38 7.40 50.28
C ASN A 6 -47.64 6.51 49.25
N ARG A 7 -48.36 5.94 48.27
CA ARG A 7 -47.77 5.11 47.23
C ARG A 7 -47.14 5.95 46.10
N SER A 8 -47.74 7.13 45.78
CA SER A 8 -47.15 8.07 44.82
C SER A 8 -45.91 8.73 45.39
N ALA A 9 -45.95 9.16 46.67
CA ALA A 9 -44.78 9.74 47.36
C ALA A 9 -43.62 8.78 47.46
N ASN A 10 -43.86 7.49 47.73
CA ASN A 10 -42.81 6.47 47.78
C ASN A 10 -42.24 6.18 46.36
N LYS A 11 -43.04 6.29 45.32
CA LYS A 11 -42.61 6.06 43.95
C LYS A 11 -41.72 7.23 43.47
N GLU A 12 -42.14 8.46 43.77
CA GLU A 12 -41.36 9.66 43.48
C GLU A 12 -40.03 9.70 44.25
N ALA A 13 -40.04 9.26 45.52
CA ALA A 13 -38.81 9.14 46.30
C ALA A 13 -37.86 8.09 45.71
N SER A 14 -38.35 6.93 45.30
CA SER A 14 -37.55 5.86 44.70
C SER A 14 -37.03 6.23 43.28
N GLU A 15 -37.77 7.03 42.51
CA GLU A 15 -37.32 7.55 41.21
C GLU A 15 -36.31 8.65 41.38
N SER A 16 -36.43 9.50 42.40
CA SER A 16 -35.43 10.53 42.69
C SER A 16 -34.12 9.92 43.26
N GLU A 17 -34.19 8.90 44.09
CA GLU A 17 -33.00 8.16 44.54
C GLU A 17 -32.33 7.39 43.38
N SER A 18 -33.10 6.82 42.44
CA SER A 18 -32.59 6.16 41.24
C SER A 18 -31.91 7.15 40.26
N GLN A 19 -32.39 8.40 40.22
CA GLN A 19 -31.76 9.46 39.42
C GLN A 19 -30.52 10.05 40.11
N ALA A 20 -30.52 10.19 41.43
CA ALA A 20 -29.38 10.68 42.19
C ALA A 20 -28.20 9.70 42.22
N SER A 21 -28.47 8.41 42.03
CA SER A 21 -27.44 7.35 41.99
C SER A 21 -26.80 7.15 40.60
N ARG A 22 -27.26 7.84 39.57
CA ARG A 22 -26.53 7.90 38.28
C ARG A 22 -25.31 8.77 38.45
N SER A 23 -24.22 8.18 39.01
CA SER A 23 -22.92 8.82 38.99
C SER A 23 -22.59 9.21 37.55
N LEU A 24 -22.32 10.48 37.31
CA LEU A 24 -21.94 11.04 36.00
C LEU A 24 -20.66 10.41 35.44
N THR A 25 -19.95 9.66 36.26
CA THR A 25 -18.76 8.87 35.89
C THR A 25 -19.12 7.40 35.87
N PRO A 26 -19.14 6.76 34.71
CA PRO A 26 -19.41 5.33 34.63
C PRO A 26 -18.32 4.52 35.34
N PRO A 27 -18.66 3.39 36.01
CA PRO A 27 -17.72 2.62 36.80
C PRO A 27 -16.53 2.12 36.00
N TRP A 28 -15.35 2.06 36.63
CA TRP A 28 -14.12 1.56 36.04
C TRP A 28 -14.24 0.06 35.77
N THR A 29 -14.64 -0.29 34.55
CA THR A 29 -14.67 -1.69 34.10
C THR A 29 -13.30 -2.09 33.54
N ARG A 30 -12.97 -3.40 33.61
CA ARG A 30 -11.70 -3.94 33.06
C ARG A 30 -11.48 -3.55 31.60
N GLU A 31 -12.53 -3.44 30.81
CA GLU A 31 -12.47 -3.01 29.42
C GLU A 31 -12.06 -1.53 29.26
N ARG A 32 -12.58 -0.65 30.14
CA ARG A 32 -12.17 0.76 30.15
C ARG A 32 -10.73 0.96 30.57
N ILE A 33 -10.27 0.17 31.57
CA ILE A 33 -8.88 0.22 32.00
C ILE A 33 -7.97 -0.17 30.81
N LYS A 34 -8.31 -1.22 30.07
CA LYS A 34 -7.56 -1.62 28.86
C LYS A 34 -7.54 -0.52 27.80
N VAL A 35 -8.70 0.05 27.47
CA VAL A 35 -8.79 1.12 26.46
C VAL A 35 -7.98 2.36 26.88
N ASN A 36 -8.11 2.78 28.17
CA ASN A 36 -7.36 3.92 28.68
C ASN A 36 -5.86 3.63 28.75
N SER A 37 -5.46 2.38 29.10
CA SER A 37 -4.04 1.98 29.11
C SER A 37 -3.45 1.98 27.70
N ILE A 38 -4.19 1.48 26.71
CA ILE A 38 -3.78 1.54 25.31
C ILE A 38 -3.66 2.99 24.84
N GLY A 39 -4.64 3.84 25.18
CA GLY A 39 -4.61 5.27 24.89
C GLY A 39 -3.42 5.99 25.54
N LEU A 40 -3.11 5.65 26.80
CA LEU A 40 -1.95 6.19 27.51
C LEU A 40 -0.63 5.74 26.87
N ILE A 41 -0.50 4.46 26.53
CA ILE A 41 0.68 3.92 25.83
C ILE A 41 0.86 4.62 24.49
N PHE A 42 -0.21 4.77 23.70
CA PHE A 42 -0.17 5.47 22.43
C PHE A 42 0.27 6.93 22.61
N PHE A 43 -0.27 7.63 23.61
CA PHE A 43 0.09 9.00 23.91
C PHE A 43 1.55 9.16 24.36
N VAL A 44 2.03 8.24 25.20
CA VAL A 44 3.45 8.19 25.62
C VAL A 44 4.37 7.91 24.44
N LEU A 45 4.02 6.96 23.57
CA LEU A 45 4.78 6.68 22.34
C LEU A 45 4.80 7.87 21.40
N LEU A 46 3.69 8.62 21.31
CA LEU A 46 3.61 9.82 20.51
C LEU A 46 4.53 10.94 21.07
N ILE A 47 4.54 11.13 22.39
CA ILE A 47 5.46 12.07 23.06
C ILE A 47 6.92 11.65 22.82
N ILE A 48 7.23 10.37 23.02
CA ILE A 48 8.58 9.83 22.78
C ILE A 48 8.98 10.03 21.30
N SER A 49 8.05 9.78 20.37
CA SER A 49 8.28 9.98 18.93
C SER A 49 8.59 11.43 18.55
N VAL A 50 8.11 12.40 19.33
CA VAL A 50 8.41 13.83 19.11
C VAL A 50 9.71 14.25 19.81
N LEU A 51 10.03 13.64 20.96
CA LEU A 51 11.19 14.02 21.78
C LEU A 51 12.49 13.31 21.37
N VAL A 52 12.39 12.05 20.91
CA VAL A 52 13.57 11.24 20.55
C VAL A 52 14.26 11.69 19.25
N PRO A 53 13.56 12.02 18.14
CA PRO A 53 14.22 12.74 17.08
C PRO A 53 14.51 14.13 17.61
N ASP A 54 15.77 14.53 17.65
CA ASP A 54 16.21 15.89 18.00
C ASP A 54 15.70 16.89 16.96
N ILE A 55 14.36 17.06 16.96
CA ILE A 55 13.64 18.05 16.15
C ILE A 55 13.88 19.38 16.85
N ALA A 56 15.14 19.82 16.82
CA ALA A 56 15.48 21.12 17.27
C ALA A 56 14.65 22.12 16.45
N THR A 57 13.75 22.85 17.11
CA THR A 57 12.91 23.88 16.50
C THR A 57 13.77 24.85 15.67
N SER A 58 15.02 25.06 16.09
CA SER A 58 16.02 25.80 15.34
C SER A 58 16.28 25.24 13.93
N ARG A 59 16.34 23.89 13.75
CA ARG A 59 16.57 23.29 12.42
C ARG A 59 15.36 23.49 11.48
N ILE A 60 14.16 23.52 12.02
CA ILE A 60 12.94 23.82 11.23
C ILE A 60 12.95 25.28 10.80
N VAL A 61 13.32 26.20 11.71
CA VAL A 61 13.43 27.63 11.41
C VAL A 61 14.55 27.87 10.41
N ASP A 62 15.74 27.29 10.61
CA ASP A 62 16.88 27.40 9.69
C ASP A 62 16.55 26.78 8.32
N GLY A 63 15.82 25.66 8.29
CA GLY A 63 15.32 25.04 7.08
C GLY A 63 14.35 25.95 6.32
N SER A 64 13.41 26.57 7.03
CA SER A 64 12.43 27.49 6.42
C SER A 64 13.07 28.73 5.80
N GLN A 65 14.17 29.24 6.39
CA GLN A 65 14.94 30.36 5.82
C GLN A 65 15.72 29.97 4.56
N LYS A 66 16.08 28.70 4.40
CA LYS A 66 16.79 28.18 3.22
C LYS A 66 15.82 27.79 2.09
N LEU A 67 14.55 27.59 2.39
CA LEU A 67 13.52 27.20 1.41
C LEU A 67 13.42 28.14 0.19
N PRO A 68 13.39 29.48 0.37
CA PRO A 68 13.32 30.39 -0.77
C PRO A 68 14.54 30.28 -1.70
N SER A 69 15.72 30.14 -1.13
CA SER A 69 16.95 29.97 -1.93
C SER A 69 17.02 28.61 -2.62
N PHE A 70 16.48 27.56 -2.00
CA PHE A 70 16.35 26.25 -2.62
C PHE A 70 15.34 26.29 -3.78
N ILE A 71 14.16 26.90 -3.59
CA ILE A 71 13.15 27.07 -4.64
C ILE A 71 13.71 27.91 -5.81
N ALA A 72 14.46 28.98 -5.50
CA ALA A 72 15.09 29.80 -6.51
C ALA A 72 16.13 29.02 -7.35
N ARG A 73 16.81 28.03 -6.78
CA ARG A 73 17.75 27.14 -7.50
C ARG A 73 17.00 26.09 -8.37
N LEU A 74 15.76 25.75 -8.03
CA LEU A 74 14.95 24.84 -8.82
C LEU A 74 14.34 25.53 -10.06
N THR A 75 14.35 26.87 -10.13
CA THR A 75 13.93 27.61 -11.32
C THR A 75 15.13 27.74 -12.27
N PRO A 76 15.10 27.07 -13.44
CA PRO A 76 16.21 27.16 -14.38
C PRO A 76 16.32 28.57 -14.97
N ASN A 77 17.55 29.09 -15.06
CA ASN A 77 17.82 30.39 -15.69
C ASN A 77 17.67 30.36 -17.23
N ASP A 78 17.70 29.15 -17.81
CA ASP A 78 17.60 28.95 -19.25
C ASP A 78 16.54 27.88 -19.56
N TRP A 79 15.40 28.31 -20.07
CA TRP A 79 14.27 27.45 -20.42
C TRP A 79 14.44 26.71 -21.75
N SER A 80 15.35 27.15 -22.64
CA SER A 80 15.56 26.51 -23.94
C SER A 80 16.19 25.11 -23.79
N TRP A 81 17.15 24.97 -22.87
CA TRP A 81 17.73 23.68 -22.52
C TRP A 81 16.76 22.75 -21.80
N PHE A 82 15.81 23.32 -21.03
CA PHE A 82 14.86 22.59 -20.22
C PHE A 82 13.78 21.92 -21.06
N THR A 83 13.31 22.56 -22.15
CA THR A 83 12.17 22.05 -22.91
C THR A 83 12.47 20.78 -23.69
N ASP A 84 13.55 20.70 -24.44
CA ASP A 84 13.82 19.57 -25.33
C ASP A 84 14.21 18.30 -24.54
N ARG A 85 15.04 18.46 -23.54
CA ARG A 85 15.51 17.33 -22.74
C ARG A 85 14.48 16.86 -21.74
N LEU A 86 13.74 17.77 -21.10
CA LEU A 86 12.66 17.44 -20.18
C LEU A 86 11.58 16.60 -20.86
N PHE A 87 11.18 16.98 -22.07
CA PHE A 87 10.13 16.26 -22.78
C PHE A 87 10.55 14.84 -23.14
N SER A 88 11.79 14.64 -23.58
CA SER A 88 12.36 13.32 -23.82
C SER A 88 12.39 12.47 -22.54
N ASP A 89 12.87 13.03 -21.43
CA ASP A 89 12.99 12.29 -20.15
C ASP A 89 11.62 12.01 -19.49
N MET A 90 10.60 12.85 -19.77
CA MET A 90 9.22 12.56 -19.41
C MET A 90 8.67 11.34 -20.16
N ILE A 91 8.91 11.26 -21.47
CA ILE A 91 8.52 10.10 -22.28
C ILE A 91 9.23 8.84 -21.76
N ASP A 92 10.52 8.93 -21.47
CA ASP A 92 11.28 7.83 -20.91
C ASP A 92 10.71 7.36 -19.56
N THR A 93 10.32 8.29 -18.68
CA THR A 93 9.69 7.97 -17.41
C THR A 93 8.40 7.18 -17.57
N ILE A 94 7.55 7.63 -18.49
CA ILE A 94 6.30 6.95 -18.82
C ILE A 94 6.58 5.58 -19.45
N ALA A 95 7.53 5.51 -20.38
CA ALA A 95 7.92 4.27 -21.05
C ALA A 95 8.48 3.23 -20.05
N ILE A 96 9.31 3.66 -19.09
CA ILE A 96 9.80 2.81 -17.99
C ILE A 96 8.62 2.26 -17.18
N GLY A 97 7.65 3.12 -16.80
CA GLY A 97 6.47 2.71 -16.05
C GLY A 97 5.62 1.68 -16.78
N PHE A 98 5.34 1.92 -18.07
CA PHE A 98 4.59 0.98 -18.92
C PHE A 98 5.33 -0.35 -19.12
N ALA A 99 6.62 -0.29 -19.45
CA ALA A 99 7.42 -1.50 -19.67
C ALA A 99 7.57 -2.33 -18.40
N ALA A 100 7.84 -1.70 -17.25
CA ALA A 100 7.94 -2.38 -15.97
C ALA A 100 6.60 -3.03 -15.56
N THR A 101 5.49 -2.31 -15.73
CA THR A 101 4.15 -2.85 -15.48
C THR A 101 3.85 -4.02 -16.39
N GLY A 102 4.12 -3.90 -17.69
CA GLY A 102 3.90 -4.98 -18.66
C GLY A 102 4.68 -6.24 -18.31
N ILE A 103 5.97 -6.11 -17.97
CA ILE A 103 6.82 -7.23 -17.54
C ILE A 103 6.28 -7.83 -16.24
N ALA A 104 5.94 -7.00 -15.25
CA ALA A 104 5.40 -7.48 -13.99
C ALA A 104 4.09 -8.26 -14.17
N LEU A 105 3.15 -7.77 -15.00
CA LEU A 105 1.88 -8.42 -15.28
C LEU A 105 2.05 -9.75 -16.01
N LEU A 106 2.97 -9.81 -16.98
CA LEU A 106 3.26 -11.02 -17.74
C LEU A 106 3.59 -12.22 -16.83
N PHE A 107 4.38 -11.98 -15.79
CA PHE A 107 4.76 -13.01 -14.83
C PHE A 107 3.77 -13.13 -13.67
N ALA A 108 3.15 -12.04 -13.22
CA ALA A 108 2.25 -12.04 -12.09
C ALA A 108 0.93 -12.77 -12.37
N ILE A 109 0.38 -12.64 -13.58
CA ILE A 109 -0.88 -13.32 -13.93
C ILE A 109 -0.78 -14.83 -13.71
N PRO A 110 0.12 -15.57 -14.36
CA PRO A 110 0.21 -17.01 -14.14
C PRO A 110 0.64 -17.37 -12.72
N PHE A 111 1.53 -16.56 -12.11
CA PHE A 111 2.05 -16.85 -10.79
C PHE A 111 0.99 -16.64 -9.69
N SER A 112 0.04 -15.72 -9.88
CA SER A 112 -1.04 -15.48 -8.93
C SER A 112 -1.97 -16.69 -8.75
N PHE A 113 -2.22 -17.46 -9.81
CA PHE A 113 -2.98 -18.72 -9.73
C PHE A 113 -2.26 -19.80 -8.92
N LEU A 114 -0.92 -19.80 -8.91
CA LEU A 114 -0.12 -20.70 -8.08
C LEU A 114 -0.06 -20.22 -6.61
N ALA A 115 -0.17 -18.90 -6.39
CA ALA A 115 -0.11 -18.28 -5.08
C ALA A 115 -1.47 -18.16 -4.38
N ALA A 116 -2.58 -18.49 -5.05
CA ALA A 116 -3.92 -18.50 -4.49
C ALA A 116 -4.30 -19.88 -3.95
N SER A 117 -4.84 -19.95 -2.73
CA SER A 117 -5.13 -21.19 -2.02
C SER A 117 -6.18 -22.06 -2.71
N ASN A 118 -7.07 -21.43 -3.47
CA ASN A 118 -8.20 -22.07 -4.13
C ASN A 118 -7.90 -22.60 -5.53
N THR A 119 -6.81 -22.16 -6.19
CA THR A 119 -6.43 -22.57 -7.55
C THR A 119 -5.10 -23.31 -7.62
N ALA A 120 -4.27 -23.19 -6.60
CA ALA A 120 -2.97 -23.87 -6.55
C ALA A 120 -3.11 -25.41 -6.71
N PRO A 121 -2.22 -26.07 -7.47
CA PRO A 121 -2.28 -27.51 -7.70
C PRO A 121 -2.04 -28.34 -6.43
N GLY A 122 -1.47 -27.75 -5.39
CA GLY A 122 -1.25 -28.40 -4.10
C GLY A 122 -0.72 -27.45 -3.04
N ARG A 123 -0.84 -27.86 -1.78
CA ARG A 123 -0.44 -27.03 -0.62
C ARG A 123 1.04 -26.63 -0.65
N PHE A 124 1.89 -27.50 -1.16
CA PHE A 124 3.33 -27.22 -1.28
C PHE A 124 3.61 -26.12 -2.30
N VAL A 125 3.00 -26.18 -3.48
CA VAL A 125 3.12 -25.15 -4.53
C VAL A 125 2.59 -23.81 -4.02
N TYR A 126 1.42 -23.81 -3.38
CA TYR A 126 0.85 -22.63 -2.74
C TYR A 126 1.83 -21.97 -1.76
N LEU A 127 2.38 -22.75 -0.82
CA LEU A 127 3.27 -22.23 0.21
C LEU A 127 4.57 -21.67 -0.38
N ILE A 128 5.18 -22.37 -1.34
CA ILE A 128 6.41 -21.90 -2.00
C ILE A 128 6.13 -20.63 -2.79
N SER A 129 5.06 -20.60 -3.59
CA SER A 129 4.70 -19.43 -4.38
C SER A 129 4.41 -18.22 -3.49
N ARG A 130 3.71 -18.40 -2.39
CA ARG A 130 3.41 -17.35 -1.43
C ARG A 130 4.66 -16.86 -0.69
N LEU A 131 5.54 -17.76 -0.28
CA LEU A 131 6.82 -17.42 0.33
C LEU A 131 7.70 -16.63 -0.66
N PHE A 132 7.83 -17.10 -1.90
CA PHE A 132 8.61 -16.42 -2.93
C PHE A 132 8.11 -15.00 -3.18
N MET A 133 6.79 -14.83 -3.35
CA MET A 133 6.15 -13.52 -3.51
C MET A 133 6.44 -12.58 -2.31
N LEU A 134 6.38 -13.11 -1.08
CA LEU A 134 6.69 -12.34 0.13
C LEU A 134 8.16 -11.93 0.16
N LEU A 135 9.09 -12.83 -0.19
CA LEU A 135 10.52 -12.54 -0.24
C LEU A 135 10.83 -11.42 -1.24
N VAL A 136 10.24 -11.47 -2.44
CA VAL A 136 10.41 -10.41 -3.44
C VAL A 136 9.91 -9.06 -2.91
N ARG A 137 8.79 -9.02 -2.18
CA ARG A 137 8.25 -7.79 -1.55
C ARG A 137 9.08 -7.26 -0.39
N CYS A 138 9.85 -8.09 0.29
CA CYS A 138 10.69 -7.65 1.41
C CYS A 138 11.86 -6.78 0.95
N VAL A 139 12.26 -6.87 -0.33
CA VAL A 139 13.38 -6.08 -0.86
C VAL A 139 12.86 -4.73 -1.34
N PRO A 140 13.33 -3.61 -0.77
CA PRO A 140 12.95 -2.28 -1.26
C PRO A 140 13.37 -2.07 -2.72
N GLU A 141 12.49 -1.50 -3.54
CA GLU A 141 12.74 -1.26 -4.98
C GLU A 141 14.04 -0.49 -5.22
N LEU A 142 14.36 0.48 -4.37
CA LEU A 142 15.60 1.26 -4.46
C LEU A 142 16.86 0.39 -4.30
N VAL A 143 16.83 -0.62 -3.43
CA VAL A 143 17.96 -1.54 -3.24
C VAL A 143 18.16 -2.36 -4.51
N VAL A 144 17.08 -2.88 -5.09
CA VAL A 144 17.13 -3.60 -6.36
C VAL A 144 17.69 -2.70 -7.46
N ALA A 145 17.23 -1.45 -7.54
CA ALA A 145 17.72 -0.48 -8.53
C ALA A 145 19.23 -0.23 -8.41
N VAL A 146 19.73 -0.01 -7.19
CA VAL A 146 21.19 0.19 -6.96
C VAL A 146 21.99 -1.03 -7.37
N ILE A 147 21.53 -2.24 -7.08
CA ILE A 147 22.19 -3.49 -7.50
C ILE A 147 22.25 -3.57 -9.04
N PHE A 148 21.15 -3.28 -9.73
CA PHE A 148 21.12 -3.30 -11.18
C PHE A 148 21.95 -2.18 -11.81
N VAL A 149 21.97 -0.99 -11.22
CA VAL A 149 22.83 0.12 -11.66
C VAL A 149 24.30 -0.28 -11.54
N ALA A 150 24.69 -0.94 -10.44
CA ALA A 150 26.05 -1.43 -10.26
C ALA A 150 26.43 -2.55 -11.25
N ALA A 151 25.48 -3.41 -11.62
CA ALA A 151 25.72 -4.56 -12.48
C ALA A 151 25.67 -4.24 -13.98
N ILE A 152 24.74 -3.39 -14.42
CA ILE A 152 24.42 -3.14 -15.84
C ILE A 152 24.80 -1.69 -16.24
N GLY A 153 24.90 -0.80 -15.26
CA GLY A 153 25.06 0.63 -15.45
C GLY A 153 23.75 1.42 -15.33
N PRO A 154 23.83 2.76 -15.22
CA PRO A 154 22.67 3.62 -15.14
C PRO A 154 21.92 3.67 -16.49
N GLY A 155 20.61 3.83 -16.44
CA GLY A 155 19.78 4.02 -17.61
C GLY A 155 18.37 3.43 -17.52
N PRO A 156 17.49 3.70 -18.49
CA PRO A 156 16.10 3.29 -18.50
C PRO A 156 15.89 1.77 -18.37
N ARG A 157 16.79 0.97 -18.95
CA ARG A 157 16.72 -0.51 -18.86
C ARG A 157 16.85 -0.99 -17.42
N THR A 158 17.78 -0.42 -16.68
CA THR A 158 18.04 -0.73 -15.28
C THR A 158 16.85 -0.37 -14.40
N GLY A 159 16.30 0.84 -14.59
CA GLY A 159 15.09 1.28 -13.89
C GLY A 159 13.89 0.38 -14.19
N THR A 160 13.68 0.01 -15.46
CA THR A 160 12.58 -0.88 -15.86
C THR A 160 12.67 -2.24 -15.17
N LEU A 161 13.85 -2.88 -15.17
CA LEU A 161 14.02 -4.22 -14.57
C LEU A 161 13.86 -4.18 -13.05
N ALA A 162 14.44 -3.19 -12.39
CA ALA A 162 14.31 -3.02 -10.95
C ALA A 162 12.85 -2.83 -10.52
N LEU A 163 12.15 -1.94 -11.24
CA LEU A 163 10.76 -1.64 -11.00
C LEU A 163 9.87 -2.86 -11.27
N ALA A 164 10.11 -3.60 -12.36
CA ALA A 164 9.34 -4.79 -12.71
C ALA A 164 9.41 -5.87 -11.63
N ILE A 165 10.55 -6.08 -11.00
CA ILE A 165 10.71 -7.05 -9.90
C ILE A 165 9.91 -6.62 -8.67
N GLY A 166 10.02 -5.37 -8.24
CA GLY A 166 9.24 -4.87 -7.10
C GLY A 166 7.74 -4.95 -7.36
N MET A 167 7.31 -4.51 -8.55
CA MET A 167 5.91 -4.54 -8.98
C MET A 167 5.35 -5.96 -9.12
N PHE A 168 6.16 -6.94 -9.57
CA PHE A 168 5.76 -8.34 -9.65
C PHE A 168 5.29 -8.87 -8.30
N GLY A 169 6.07 -8.71 -7.24
CA GLY A 169 5.69 -9.19 -5.92
C GLY A 169 4.43 -8.51 -5.38
N PHE A 170 4.27 -7.21 -5.67
CA PHE A 170 3.13 -6.44 -5.22
C PHE A 170 1.83 -6.86 -5.93
N ILE A 171 1.83 -6.90 -7.27
CA ILE A 171 0.61 -7.19 -8.05
C ILE A 171 0.20 -8.66 -7.94
N THR A 172 1.16 -9.58 -7.84
CA THR A 172 0.88 -11.01 -7.62
C THR A 172 0.05 -11.22 -6.36
N LYS A 173 0.35 -10.48 -5.28
CA LYS A 173 -0.42 -10.55 -4.04
C LYS A 173 -1.87 -10.09 -4.26
N LEU A 174 -2.07 -8.94 -4.89
CA LEU A 174 -3.40 -8.42 -5.14
C LEU A 174 -4.23 -9.34 -6.04
N PHE A 175 -3.60 -9.92 -7.05
CA PHE A 175 -4.26 -10.88 -7.92
C PHE A 175 -4.60 -12.19 -7.21
N ALA A 176 -3.68 -12.71 -6.39
CA ALA A 176 -3.93 -13.92 -5.62
C ALA A 176 -5.09 -13.73 -4.63
N ASP A 177 -5.13 -12.57 -3.94
CA ASP A 177 -6.23 -12.25 -3.03
C ASP A 177 -7.57 -12.14 -3.79
N SER A 178 -7.61 -11.48 -4.95
CA SER A 178 -8.82 -11.43 -5.80
C SER A 178 -9.25 -12.82 -6.29
N ILE A 179 -8.30 -13.71 -6.62
CA ILE A 179 -8.59 -15.08 -7.02
C ILE A 179 -9.19 -15.87 -5.85
N GLU A 180 -8.69 -15.67 -4.63
CA GLU A 180 -9.22 -16.32 -3.41
C GLU A 180 -10.66 -15.87 -3.09
N GLU A 181 -11.06 -14.65 -3.47
CA GLU A 181 -12.42 -14.12 -3.31
C GLU A 181 -13.42 -14.63 -4.35
N ALA A 182 -12.98 -15.38 -5.38
CA ALA A 182 -13.88 -15.91 -6.39
C ALA A 182 -14.94 -16.84 -5.80
N ARG A 183 -16.21 -16.66 -6.23
CA ARG A 183 -17.37 -17.39 -5.72
C ARG A 183 -17.25 -18.89 -5.96
N GLN A 184 -17.30 -19.66 -4.87
CA GLN A 184 -17.14 -21.11 -4.91
C GLN A 184 -18.24 -21.79 -5.72
N GLY A 185 -19.51 -21.35 -5.63
CA GLY A 185 -20.63 -21.97 -6.35
C GLY A 185 -20.46 -21.98 -7.87
N ILE A 186 -19.81 -20.94 -8.46
CA ILE A 186 -19.53 -20.92 -9.90
C ILE A 186 -18.45 -21.96 -10.24
N ARG A 187 -17.44 -22.09 -9.39
CA ARG A 187 -16.37 -23.07 -9.53
C ARG A 187 -16.92 -24.50 -9.45
N ASP A 188 -17.78 -24.77 -8.46
CA ASP A 188 -18.45 -26.06 -8.26
C ASP A 188 -19.33 -26.42 -9.48
N GLY A 189 -20.02 -25.43 -10.06
CA GLY A 189 -20.78 -25.58 -11.29
C GLY A 189 -19.90 -26.00 -12.48
N VAL A 190 -18.73 -25.40 -12.64
CA VAL A 190 -17.76 -25.78 -13.68
C VAL A 190 -17.17 -27.18 -13.40
N ASN A 191 -16.85 -27.48 -12.15
CA ASN A 191 -16.32 -28.79 -11.77
C ASN A 191 -17.34 -29.93 -11.98
N SER A 192 -18.64 -29.67 -11.83
CA SER A 192 -19.70 -30.66 -12.08
C SER A 192 -19.78 -31.10 -13.54
N THR A 193 -19.21 -30.34 -14.48
CA THR A 193 -19.11 -30.73 -15.91
C THR A 193 -17.90 -31.63 -16.23
N GLY A 194 -17.10 -31.98 -15.21
CA GLY A 194 -15.87 -32.77 -15.38
C GLY A 194 -14.67 -31.98 -15.83
N ALA A 195 -14.69 -30.65 -15.66
CA ALA A 195 -13.57 -29.75 -15.99
C ALA A 195 -12.33 -30.06 -15.14
N ASN A 196 -11.16 -30.00 -15.77
CA ASN A 196 -9.91 -30.05 -15.04
C ASN A 196 -9.57 -28.72 -14.37
N ARG A 197 -8.57 -28.69 -13.46
CA ARG A 197 -8.20 -27.48 -12.69
C ARG A 197 -7.86 -26.26 -13.56
N LEU A 198 -7.21 -26.48 -14.71
CA LEU A 198 -6.89 -25.38 -15.62
C LEU A 198 -8.17 -24.81 -16.26
N GLN A 199 -9.07 -25.69 -16.70
CA GLN A 199 -10.37 -25.28 -17.24
C GLN A 199 -11.21 -24.57 -16.19
N GLU A 200 -11.26 -25.09 -14.95
CA GLU A 200 -11.92 -24.41 -13.82
C GLU A 200 -11.33 -22.98 -13.61
N SER A 201 -10.00 -22.85 -13.60
CA SER A 201 -9.35 -21.55 -13.40
C SER A 201 -9.68 -20.56 -14.52
N VAL A 202 -9.66 -21.01 -15.78
CA VAL A 202 -9.89 -20.13 -16.93
C VAL A 202 -11.38 -19.80 -17.14
N THR A 203 -12.28 -20.76 -16.94
CA THR A 203 -13.71 -20.55 -17.22
C THR A 203 -14.51 -20.21 -15.98
N GLY A 204 -14.12 -20.72 -14.80
CA GLY A 204 -14.82 -20.50 -13.55
C GLY A 204 -14.28 -19.30 -12.74
N VAL A 205 -12.96 -19.12 -12.67
CA VAL A 205 -12.34 -18.10 -11.82
C VAL A 205 -12.01 -16.83 -12.59
N LEU A 206 -11.25 -16.94 -13.68
CA LEU A 206 -10.73 -15.78 -14.42
C LEU A 206 -11.81 -14.76 -14.83
N PRO A 207 -12.99 -15.13 -15.36
CA PRO A 207 -14.01 -14.17 -15.74
C PRO A 207 -14.57 -13.37 -14.53
N GLN A 208 -14.59 -13.99 -13.35
CA GLN A 208 -15.07 -13.32 -12.13
C GLN A 208 -14.07 -12.26 -11.64
N VAL A 209 -12.77 -12.55 -11.72
CA VAL A 209 -11.71 -11.71 -11.15
C VAL A 209 -11.10 -10.74 -12.16
N ALA A 210 -11.35 -10.93 -13.47
CA ALA A 210 -10.81 -10.08 -14.52
C ALA A 210 -11.07 -8.57 -14.32
N PRO A 211 -12.26 -8.11 -13.92
CA PRO A 211 -12.49 -6.69 -13.65
C PRO A 211 -11.60 -6.14 -12.52
N SER A 212 -11.43 -6.93 -11.45
CA SER A 212 -10.55 -6.57 -10.33
C SER A 212 -9.07 -6.57 -10.77
N MET A 213 -8.65 -7.56 -11.55
CA MET A 213 -7.28 -7.62 -12.09
C MET A 213 -6.97 -6.41 -12.99
N VAL A 214 -7.91 -5.99 -13.84
CA VAL A 214 -7.76 -4.77 -14.66
C VAL A 214 -7.61 -3.53 -13.77
N SER A 215 -8.47 -3.38 -12.76
CA SER A 215 -8.38 -2.26 -11.82
C SER A 215 -7.04 -2.22 -11.09
N HIS A 216 -6.55 -3.36 -10.62
CA HIS A 216 -5.24 -3.45 -9.98
C HIS A 216 -4.09 -3.18 -10.95
N SER A 217 -4.22 -3.59 -12.23
CA SER A 217 -3.21 -3.31 -13.25
C SER A 217 -3.10 -1.81 -13.56
N LEU A 218 -4.22 -1.09 -13.64
CA LEU A 218 -4.23 0.37 -13.82
C LEU A 218 -3.65 1.08 -12.59
N TYR A 219 -3.99 0.63 -11.40
CA TYR A 219 -3.38 1.13 -10.16
C TYR A 219 -1.87 0.89 -10.14
N LEU A 220 -1.42 -0.30 -10.54
CA LEU A 220 0.00 -0.62 -10.63
C LEU A 220 0.72 0.31 -11.61
N LEU A 221 0.12 0.61 -12.75
CA LEU A 221 0.68 1.53 -13.74
C LEU A 221 0.86 2.95 -13.16
N ASP A 222 -0.14 3.47 -12.45
CA ASP A 222 -0.02 4.76 -11.75
C ASP A 222 1.16 4.77 -10.77
N VAL A 223 1.25 3.73 -9.94
CA VAL A 223 2.36 3.57 -8.98
C VAL A 223 3.69 3.44 -9.71
N ALA A 224 3.76 2.66 -10.80
CA ALA A 224 4.99 2.45 -11.57
C ALA A 224 5.54 3.75 -12.18
N ILE A 225 4.68 4.57 -12.78
CA ILE A 225 5.09 5.88 -13.35
C ILE A 225 5.65 6.79 -12.26
N ARG A 226 5.04 6.81 -11.09
CA ARG A 226 5.50 7.61 -9.95
C ARG A 226 6.82 7.08 -9.38
N SER A 227 6.94 5.77 -9.21
CA SER A 227 8.17 5.12 -8.72
C SER A 227 9.33 5.26 -9.70
N SER A 228 9.07 5.28 -11.02
CA SER A 228 10.13 5.46 -12.03
C SER A 228 10.85 6.80 -11.88
N THR A 229 10.14 7.85 -11.46
CA THR A 229 10.75 9.16 -11.17
C THR A 229 11.72 9.07 -9.98
N ILE A 230 11.35 8.35 -8.93
CA ILE A 230 12.21 8.16 -7.74
C ILE A 230 13.42 7.29 -8.08
N LEU A 231 13.23 6.20 -8.84
CA LEU A 231 14.32 5.36 -9.30
C LEU A 231 15.30 6.09 -10.21
N GLY A 232 14.83 7.08 -10.96
CA GLY A 232 15.67 7.96 -11.77
C GLY A 232 16.77 8.64 -10.96
N ILE A 233 16.50 9.05 -9.73
CA ILE A 233 17.47 9.69 -8.81
C ILE A 233 18.66 8.77 -8.52
N VAL A 234 18.46 7.46 -8.47
CA VAL A 234 19.52 6.48 -8.25
C VAL A 234 20.10 5.90 -9.54
N GLY A 235 19.79 6.52 -10.70
CA GLY A 235 20.34 6.11 -11.99
C GLY A 235 19.40 5.25 -12.85
N GLY A 236 18.13 5.12 -12.50
CA GLY A 236 17.11 4.37 -13.24
C GLY A 236 16.63 5.03 -14.53
N GLY A 237 17.19 6.19 -14.94
CA GLY A 237 16.77 6.94 -16.14
C GLY A 237 15.55 7.84 -15.92
N GLY A 238 15.07 8.45 -16.99
CA GLY A 238 13.91 9.34 -16.98
C GLY A 238 14.13 10.67 -16.27
N ILE A 239 13.03 11.34 -15.92
CA ILE A 239 13.05 12.70 -15.36
C ILE A 239 13.80 12.78 -14.00
N GLY A 240 13.80 11.70 -13.21
CA GLY A 240 14.53 11.66 -11.95
C GLY A 240 16.05 11.76 -12.15
N PHE A 241 16.57 11.17 -13.21
CA PHE A 241 17.98 11.26 -13.57
C PHE A 241 18.36 12.69 -14.03
N LEU A 242 17.47 13.36 -14.76
CA LEU A 242 17.65 14.75 -15.13
C LEU A 242 17.71 15.65 -13.90
N LEU A 243 16.78 15.49 -12.95
CA LEU A 243 16.76 16.25 -11.70
C LEU A 243 18.07 16.10 -10.90
N MET A 244 18.60 14.87 -10.83
CA MET A 244 19.86 14.62 -10.14
C MET A 244 21.07 15.20 -10.85
N SER A 245 21.06 15.24 -12.19
CA SER A 245 22.14 15.80 -12.98
C SER A 245 22.15 17.35 -13.01
N ALA A 246 21.02 17.97 -12.68
CA ALA A 246 20.84 19.42 -12.64
C ALA A 246 21.05 20.03 -11.24
N ALA A 247 21.06 19.20 -10.18
CA ALA A 247 21.25 19.63 -8.78
C ALA A 247 22.72 19.69 -8.37
#